data_a0d8c35750cdb5db0aa38c78afbcade6
#
_entry.id   a0d8c35750cdb5db0aa38c78afbcade6
#
_cell.length_a   1.000
_cell.length_b   1.000
_cell.length_c   1.000
_cell.angle_alpha   90.00
_cell.angle_beta   90.00
_cell.angle_gamma   90.00
#
_symmetry.space_group_name_H-M   'P 1'
#
loop_
_entity.id
_entity.type
_entity.pdbx_description
1 polymer ?
#
loop_
_entity_poly.entity_id
_entity_poly.type
_entity_poly.pdbx_seq_one_letter_code
_entity_poly.pdbx_strand_id
1 'polypeptide(L)'
;MEPSHTRVLVEAAYAAGAHDRRAAAMTVLRLLEPVTHHDAGAFMVWDPVAQAHRALAAVTYGDETVVALGDRYAASAENRPVRELHLPMRIDDMPGDYRRSPMYQEVLRPGGFEDGMTACLFSGSGAYTGMLHFSAAARGSFRADAAELLEALAPALARMCDVARRQPSGCAIPPGANATLIDHNGRAWAVESCAPALAPTQPGFAAFLRRFTASTQVTATGLQASSEGWLALQVLKVADPLGRPEPAVLVQELPTAGLPHSLSPREYDILNGMAAGFSNQQLAAQRDVSLRTVTTHVERILHKMGQPSRAGAVASALRDGILRLDR
;
A
#
# COMPACT_ATOMS: atom_id res chain seq x y z
N MET A 1 20.06 2.83 -30.33
CA MET A 1 18.81 3.50 -29.84
C MET A 1 18.76 4.88 -30.43
N GLU A 2 17.70 5.24 -31.12
CA GLU A 2 17.52 6.56 -31.71
C GLU A 2 17.40 7.66 -30.63
N PRO A 3 17.79 8.92 -30.91
CA PRO A 3 17.67 10.01 -29.94
C PRO A 3 16.24 10.23 -29.43
N SER A 4 15.23 9.95 -30.24
CA SER A 4 13.81 9.98 -29.87
C SER A 4 13.45 8.95 -28.82
N HIS A 5 13.98 7.73 -28.94
CA HIS A 5 13.74 6.63 -27.97
C HIS A 5 14.38 6.92 -26.62
N THR A 6 15.60 7.50 -26.60
CA THR A 6 16.26 7.90 -25.34
C THR A 6 15.45 8.92 -24.58
N ARG A 7 14.86 9.90 -25.28
CA ARG A 7 14.00 10.92 -24.66
C ARG A 7 12.75 10.29 -24.06
N VAL A 8 12.05 9.44 -24.80
CA VAL A 8 10.85 8.75 -24.34
C VAL A 8 11.16 7.88 -23.12
N LEU A 9 12.30 7.17 -23.10
CA LEU A 9 12.75 6.35 -21.99
C LEU A 9 12.92 7.19 -20.71
N VAL A 10 13.58 8.33 -20.80
CA VAL A 10 13.81 9.21 -19.65
C VAL A 10 12.49 9.80 -19.14
N GLU A 11 11.65 10.32 -20.04
CA GLU A 11 10.36 10.90 -19.67
C GLU A 11 9.40 9.88 -19.07
N ALA A 12 9.32 8.67 -19.64
CA ALA A 12 8.49 7.58 -19.10
C ALA A 12 9.00 7.06 -17.76
N ALA A 13 10.32 6.91 -17.59
CA ALA A 13 10.90 6.51 -16.31
C ALA A 13 10.67 7.56 -15.21
N TYR A 14 10.74 8.85 -15.56
CA TYR A 14 10.43 9.94 -14.65
C TYR A 14 8.95 9.94 -14.28
N ALA A 15 8.05 9.83 -15.26
CA ALA A 15 6.61 9.78 -15.04
C ALA A 15 6.20 8.59 -14.14
N ALA A 16 6.84 7.42 -14.33
CA ALA A 16 6.59 6.24 -13.52
C ALA A 16 6.94 6.43 -12.02
N GLY A 17 7.77 7.43 -11.69
CA GLY A 17 8.13 7.80 -10.32
C GLY A 17 7.12 8.70 -9.61
N ALA A 18 6.08 9.20 -10.29
CA ALA A 18 5.11 10.12 -9.69
C ALA A 18 4.24 9.46 -8.59
N HIS A 19 3.77 10.27 -7.64
CA HIS A 19 3.00 9.80 -6.49
C HIS A 19 1.62 9.25 -6.87
N ASP A 20 0.91 9.93 -7.77
CA ASP A 20 -0.36 9.43 -8.33
C ASP A 20 -0.07 8.38 -9.40
N ARG A 21 -0.18 7.13 -9.01
CA ARG A 21 0.15 5.97 -9.86
C ARG A 21 -0.77 5.83 -11.06
N ARG A 22 -2.06 6.14 -10.90
CA ARG A 22 -3.01 6.05 -12.00
C ARG A 22 -2.70 7.14 -13.05
N ALA A 23 -2.47 8.36 -12.61
CA ALA A 23 -2.05 9.45 -13.48
C ALA A 23 -0.67 9.16 -14.11
N ALA A 24 0.27 8.60 -13.35
CA ALA A 24 1.57 8.16 -13.84
C ALA A 24 1.44 7.10 -14.94
N ALA A 25 0.66 6.03 -14.70
CA ALA A 25 0.42 4.96 -15.66
C ALA A 25 -0.25 5.47 -16.94
N MET A 26 -1.25 6.34 -16.83
CA MET A 26 -1.88 7.01 -17.98
C MET A 26 -0.89 7.88 -18.77
N THR A 27 0.02 8.56 -18.08
CA THR A 27 1.05 9.38 -18.71
C THR A 27 2.08 8.51 -19.42
N VAL A 28 2.52 7.41 -18.80
CA VAL A 28 3.46 6.45 -19.40
C VAL A 28 2.87 5.82 -20.66
N LEU A 29 1.59 5.38 -20.63
CA LEU A 29 0.93 4.84 -21.82
C LEU A 29 0.99 5.84 -23.00
N ARG A 30 0.66 7.11 -22.76
CA ARG A 30 0.73 8.16 -23.79
C ARG A 30 2.14 8.45 -24.28
N LEU A 31 3.14 8.45 -23.39
CA LEU A 31 4.54 8.69 -23.77
C LEU A 31 5.12 7.56 -24.62
N LEU A 32 4.65 6.33 -24.43
CA LEU A 32 5.12 5.17 -25.17
C LEU A 32 4.48 5.03 -26.55
N GLU A 33 3.29 5.59 -26.77
CA GLU A 33 2.54 5.47 -28.04
C GLU A 33 3.37 5.80 -29.30
N PRO A 34 4.15 6.91 -29.37
CA PRO A 34 4.92 7.25 -30.56
C PRO A 34 6.02 6.24 -30.93
N VAL A 35 6.42 5.39 -29.98
CA VAL A 35 7.49 4.40 -30.17
C VAL A 35 6.94 3.00 -30.34
N THR A 36 5.91 2.66 -29.55
CA THR A 36 5.30 1.32 -29.61
C THR A 36 4.19 1.23 -30.66
N HIS A 37 3.65 2.36 -31.13
CA HIS A 37 2.54 2.43 -32.10
C HIS A 37 1.32 1.60 -31.68
N HIS A 38 1.04 1.56 -30.38
CA HIS A 38 -0.12 0.84 -29.88
C HIS A 38 -1.41 1.68 -30.00
N ASP A 39 -2.50 1.02 -30.38
CA ASP A 39 -3.84 1.61 -30.37
C ASP A 39 -4.50 1.47 -29.01
N ALA A 40 -4.16 0.42 -28.26
CA ALA A 40 -4.66 0.16 -26.91
C ALA A 40 -3.54 -0.29 -25.97
N GLY A 41 -3.67 0.09 -24.68
CA GLY A 41 -2.70 -0.31 -23.66
C GLY A 41 -3.30 -0.41 -22.27
N ALA A 42 -2.76 -1.30 -21.43
CA ALA A 42 -3.19 -1.44 -20.04
C ALA A 42 -2.04 -1.82 -19.12
N PHE A 43 -1.97 -1.17 -17.96
CA PHE A 43 -1.19 -1.61 -16.81
C PHE A 43 -2.07 -2.41 -15.87
N MET A 44 -1.67 -3.65 -15.61
CA MET A 44 -2.30 -4.57 -14.68
C MET A 44 -1.37 -4.79 -13.49
N VAL A 45 -1.75 -4.31 -12.30
CA VAL A 45 -0.98 -4.55 -11.06
C VAL A 45 -1.38 -5.88 -10.44
N TRP A 46 -0.39 -6.61 -9.91
CA TRP A 46 -0.62 -7.84 -9.17
C TRP A 46 -1.01 -7.54 -7.73
N ASP A 47 -2.16 -8.03 -7.30
CA ASP A 47 -2.58 -8.07 -5.90
C ASP A 47 -2.20 -9.43 -5.31
N PRO A 48 -1.07 -9.55 -4.57
CA PRO A 48 -0.61 -10.84 -4.03
C PRO A 48 -1.54 -11.40 -2.97
N VAL A 49 -2.48 -10.61 -2.55
CA VAL A 49 -3.45 -10.91 -1.53
C VAL A 49 -4.71 -11.51 -2.14
N ALA A 50 -5.28 -10.82 -3.12
CA ALA A 50 -6.42 -11.33 -3.86
C ALA A 50 -6.00 -12.43 -4.85
N GLN A 51 -4.67 -12.63 -5.06
CA GLN A 51 -4.10 -13.51 -6.09
C GLN A 51 -4.71 -13.21 -7.47
N ALA A 52 -4.87 -11.90 -7.77
CA ALA A 52 -5.53 -11.42 -8.95
C ALA A 52 -4.86 -10.16 -9.50
N HIS A 53 -5.04 -9.91 -10.79
CA HIS A 53 -4.64 -8.66 -11.39
C HIS A 53 -5.75 -7.62 -11.31
N ARG A 54 -5.35 -6.36 -11.14
CA ARG A 54 -6.25 -5.21 -11.19
C ARG A 54 -5.73 -4.19 -12.18
N ALA A 55 -6.62 -3.61 -12.98
CA ALA A 55 -6.25 -2.53 -13.88
C ALA A 55 -5.85 -1.29 -13.07
N LEU A 56 -4.62 -0.84 -13.24
CA LEU A 56 -4.15 0.45 -12.72
C LEU A 56 -4.56 1.58 -13.68
N ALA A 57 -4.36 1.35 -14.99
CA ALA A 57 -4.76 2.26 -16.06
C ALA A 57 -5.00 1.46 -17.35
N ALA A 58 -5.96 1.88 -18.16
CA ALA A 58 -6.18 1.34 -19.49
C ALA A 58 -6.60 2.47 -20.46
N VAL A 59 -6.17 2.35 -21.71
CA VAL A 59 -6.56 3.22 -22.82
C VAL A 59 -7.10 2.38 -23.97
N THR A 60 -8.20 2.80 -24.54
CA THR A 60 -8.88 2.19 -25.70
C THR A 60 -9.49 0.80 -25.46
N TYR A 61 -8.93 -0.02 -24.57
CA TYR A 61 -9.56 -1.31 -24.25
C TYR A 61 -10.93 -1.14 -23.59
N GLY A 62 -11.93 -1.90 -24.04
CA GLY A 62 -13.19 -2.04 -23.32
C GLY A 62 -13.04 -2.82 -22.01
N ASP A 63 -13.99 -2.65 -21.07
CA ASP A 63 -13.94 -3.27 -19.74
C ASP A 63 -13.81 -4.80 -19.79
N GLU A 64 -14.52 -5.47 -20.71
CA GLU A 64 -14.45 -6.93 -20.88
C GLU A 64 -13.04 -7.39 -21.29
N THR A 65 -12.37 -6.63 -22.18
CA THR A 65 -10.98 -6.93 -22.58
C THR A 65 -10.03 -6.74 -21.40
N VAL A 66 -10.19 -5.67 -20.62
CA VAL A 66 -9.37 -5.41 -19.43
C VAL A 66 -9.51 -6.53 -18.40
N VAL A 67 -10.72 -7.00 -18.14
CA VAL A 67 -10.97 -8.14 -17.25
C VAL A 67 -10.34 -9.42 -17.81
N ALA A 68 -10.49 -9.70 -19.11
CA ALA A 68 -9.92 -10.88 -19.73
C ALA A 68 -8.37 -10.86 -19.69
N LEU A 69 -7.73 -9.72 -19.84
CA LEU A 69 -6.27 -9.58 -19.69
C LEU A 69 -5.82 -9.89 -18.26
N GLY A 70 -6.56 -9.41 -17.25
CA GLY A 70 -6.24 -9.62 -15.84
C GLY A 70 -6.45 -11.07 -15.36
N ASP A 71 -7.48 -11.73 -15.86
CA ASP A 71 -7.88 -13.05 -15.38
C ASP A 71 -7.45 -14.18 -16.35
N ARG A 72 -7.99 -14.15 -17.58
CA ARG A 72 -7.81 -15.26 -18.53
C ARG A 72 -6.39 -15.34 -19.07
N TYR A 73 -5.85 -14.20 -19.55
CA TYR A 73 -4.48 -14.17 -20.09
C TYR A 73 -3.45 -14.42 -18.98
N ALA A 74 -3.63 -13.80 -17.84
CA ALA A 74 -2.72 -13.94 -16.71
C ALA A 74 -2.56 -15.41 -16.25
N ALA A 75 -3.63 -16.20 -16.34
CA ALA A 75 -3.64 -17.62 -15.99
C ALA A 75 -3.31 -18.57 -17.17
N SER A 76 -3.16 -18.03 -18.38
CA SER A 76 -2.99 -18.83 -19.59
C SER A 76 -1.58 -19.43 -19.74
N ALA A 77 -1.48 -20.48 -20.54
CA ALA A 77 -0.19 -21.07 -20.89
C ALA A 77 0.67 -20.11 -21.72
N GLU A 78 0.05 -19.23 -22.47
CA GLU A 78 0.70 -18.23 -23.32
C GLU A 78 1.43 -17.14 -22.50
N ASN A 79 0.95 -16.85 -21.29
CA ASN A 79 1.63 -15.90 -20.40
C ASN A 79 2.88 -16.50 -19.73
N ARG A 80 3.00 -17.84 -19.67
CA ARG A 80 4.12 -18.49 -18.98
C ARG A 80 5.49 -18.08 -19.52
N PRO A 81 5.77 -18.08 -20.84
CA PRO A 81 7.06 -17.67 -21.37
C PRO A 81 7.41 -16.23 -21.03
N VAL A 82 6.43 -15.31 -21.05
CA VAL A 82 6.64 -13.90 -20.69
C VAL A 82 7.06 -13.77 -19.23
N ARG A 83 6.47 -14.59 -18.35
CA ARG A 83 6.80 -14.58 -16.91
C ARG A 83 8.14 -15.26 -16.62
N GLU A 84 8.47 -16.35 -17.33
CA GLU A 84 9.71 -17.10 -17.07
C GLU A 84 10.95 -16.42 -17.64
N LEU A 85 10.83 -15.78 -18.83
CA LEU A 85 11.96 -15.12 -19.49
C LEU A 85 12.19 -13.71 -18.97
N HIS A 86 11.20 -13.09 -18.29
CA HIS A 86 11.24 -11.69 -17.82
C HIS A 86 11.49 -10.65 -18.94
N LEU A 87 11.13 -11.01 -20.17
CA LEU A 87 11.31 -10.18 -21.36
C LEU A 87 9.96 -9.77 -21.95
N PRO A 88 9.85 -8.57 -22.54
CA PRO A 88 8.69 -8.24 -23.37
C PRO A 88 8.59 -9.18 -24.55
N MET A 89 7.39 -9.69 -24.80
CA MET A 89 7.13 -10.61 -25.92
C MET A 89 6.02 -10.06 -26.82
N ARG A 90 6.28 -10.03 -28.11
CA ARG A 90 5.28 -9.73 -29.15
C ARG A 90 4.52 -11.01 -29.51
N ILE A 91 3.33 -10.85 -30.09
CA ILE A 91 2.53 -12.02 -30.54
C ILE A 91 3.35 -12.93 -31.49
N ASP A 92 4.18 -12.32 -32.36
CA ASP A 92 5.00 -13.07 -33.31
C ASP A 92 6.19 -13.81 -32.68
N ASP A 93 6.61 -13.43 -31.47
CA ASP A 93 7.69 -14.08 -30.70
C ASP A 93 7.17 -15.20 -29.78
N MET A 94 5.84 -15.34 -29.66
CA MET A 94 5.23 -16.33 -28.77
C MET A 94 5.47 -17.76 -29.28
N PRO A 95 5.76 -18.70 -28.39
CA PRO A 95 5.84 -20.11 -28.75
C PRO A 95 4.52 -20.62 -29.36
N GLY A 96 4.59 -21.22 -30.53
CA GLY A 96 3.41 -21.71 -31.26
C GLY A 96 2.66 -20.59 -32.00
N ASP A 97 1.41 -20.85 -32.37
CA ASP A 97 0.57 -19.86 -33.07
C ASP A 97 -0.42 -19.21 -32.08
N TYR A 98 0.04 -18.14 -31.42
CA TYR A 98 -0.79 -17.40 -30.47
C TYR A 98 -2.13 -16.95 -31.06
N ARG A 99 -2.18 -16.69 -32.38
CA ARG A 99 -3.41 -16.26 -33.05
C ARG A 99 -4.49 -17.35 -33.06
N ARG A 100 -4.15 -18.61 -32.73
CA ARG A 100 -5.13 -19.70 -32.49
C ARG A 100 -5.60 -19.83 -31.06
N SER A 101 -5.00 -19.07 -30.13
CA SER A 101 -5.39 -19.13 -28.72
C SER A 101 -6.81 -18.61 -28.50
N PRO A 102 -7.51 -19.10 -27.46
CA PRO A 102 -8.84 -18.56 -27.09
C PRO A 102 -8.78 -17.06 -26.76
N MET A 103 -7.67 -16.61 -26.15
CA MET A 103 -7.50 -15.18 -25.82
C MET A 103 -7.49 -14.30 -27.09
N TYR A 104 -6.78 -14.73 -28.13
CA TYR A 104 -6.74 -13.98 -29.37
C TYR A 104 -8.09 -14.05 -30.11
N GLN A 105 -8.66 -15.24 -30.28
CA GLN A 105 -9.86 -15.44 -31.11
C GLN A 105 -11.13 -14.85 -30.48
N GLU A 106 -11.25 -14.89 -29.17
CA GLU A 106 -12.48 -14.52 -28.44
C GLU A 106 -12.40 -13.11 -27.86
N VAL A 107 -11.21 -12.53 -27.68
CA VAL A 107 -11.04 -11.25 -27.01
C VAL A 107 -10.35 -10.23 -27.92
N LEU A 108 -9.12 -10.47 -28.38
CA LEU A 108 -8.35 -9.45 -29.09
C LEU A 108 -8.89 -9.22 -30.51
N ARG A 109 -9.12 -10.28 -31.27
CA ARG A 109 -9.63 -10.18 -32.64
C ARG A 109 -11.03 -9.55 -32.73
N PRO A 110 -12.02 -9.92 -31.90
CA PRO A 110 -13.31 -9.22 -31.89
C PRO A 110 -13.19 -7.75 -31.47
N GLY A 111 -12.20 -7.41 -30.64
CA GLY A 111 -11.85 -6.03 -30.27
C GLY A 111 -11.15 -5.25 -31.40
N GLY A 112 -10.91 -5.85 -32.55
CA GLY A 112 -10.26 -5.20 -33.70
C GLY A 112 -8.73 -5.20 -33.64
N PHE A 113 -8.11 -6.02 -32.75
CA PHE A 113 -6.65 -6.06 -32.62
C PHE A 113 -6.05 -7.26 -33.34
N GLU A 114 -5.03 -7.01 -34.17
CA GLU A 114 -4.30 -8.02 -34.93
C GLU A 114 -2.87 -8.23 -34.46
N ASP A 115 -2.35 -7.31 -33.65
CA ASP A 115 -1.01 -7.39 -33.05
C ASP A 115 -1.04 -7.08 -31.56
N GLY A 116 0.00 -7.50 -30.84
CA GLY A 116 0.12 -7.28 -29.42
C GLY A 116 1.52 -7.52 -28.86
N MET A 117 1.78 -6.91 -27.73
CA MET A 117 3.00 -7.09 -26.95
C MET A 117 2.68 -7.06 -25.46
N THR A 118 3.31 -7.96 -24.70
CA THR A 118 3.16 -8.03 -23.24
C THR A 118 4.51 -8.03 -22.57
N ALA A 119 4.62 -7.28 -21.47
CA ALA A 119 5.77 -7.31 -20.56
C ALA A 119 5.29 -7.66 -19.14
N CYS A 120 5.86 -8.69 -18.54
CA CYS A 120 5.74 -8.98 -17.12
C CYS A 120 6.76 -8.16 -16.32
N LEU A 121 6.32 -7.57 -15.21
CA LEU A 121 7.09 -6.61 -14.44
C LEU A 121 7.52 -7.24 -13.10
N PHE A 122 8.81 -7.14 -12.80
CA PHE A 122 9.41 -7.72 -11.59
C PHE A 122 10.20 -6.66 -10.84
N SER A 123 10.04 -6.61 -9.52
CA SER A 123 10.84 -5.74 -8.65
C SER A 123 12.30 -6.14 -8.65
N GLY A 124 13.18 -5.27 -8.14
CA GLY A 124 14.60 -5.57 -7.97
C GLY A 124 14.90 -6.78 -7.07
N SER A 125 13.92 -7.24 -6.27
CA SER A 125 14.00 -8.49 -5.49
C SER A 125 13.48 -9.73 -6.23
N GLY A 126 13.08 -9.60 -7.51
CA GLY A 126 12.49 -10.67 -8.31
C GLY A 126 11.01 -10.93 -8.03
N ALA A 127 10.35 -10.13 -7.17
CA ALA A 127 8.91 -10.29 -6.95
C ALA A 127 8.11 -9.76 -8.13
N TYR A 128 7.12 -10.54 -8.57
CA TYR A 128 6.20 -10.14 -9.63
C TYR A 128 5.27 -9.02 -9.17
N THR A 129 5.20 -7.92 -9.93
CA THR A 129 4.42 -6.72 -9.56
C THR A 129 3.26 -6.44 -10.50
N GLY A 130 3.24 -7.04 -11.68
CA GLY A 130 2.16 -6.86 -12.64
C GLY A 130 2.57 -7.06 -14.09
N MET A 131 1.75 -6.57 -15.01
CA MET A 131 1.94 -6.67 -16.45
C MET A 131 1.62 -5.35 -17.14
N LEU A 132 2.26 -5.13 -18.29
CA LEU A 132 1.90 -4.12 -19.28
C LEU A 132 1.51 -4.82 -20.57
N HIS A 133 0.31 -4.48 -21.08
CA HIS A 133 -0.19 -4.98 -22.36
C HIS A 133 -0.33 -3.85 -23.36
N PHE A 134 0.04 -4.12 -24.60
CA PHE A 134 -0.27 -3.30 -25.77
C PHE A 134 -0.94 -4.14 -26.86
N SER A 135 -1.87 -3.52 -27.58
CA SER A 135 -2.46 -4.09 -28.79
C SER A 135 -2.53 -3.05 -29.90
N ALA A 136 -2.49 -3.51 -31.12
CA ALA A 136 -2.61 -2.69 -32.32
C ALA A 136 -3.53 -3.36 -33.35
N ALA A 137 -4.25 -2.54 -34.12
CA ALA A 137 -5.15 -2.99 -35.19
C ALA A 137 -4.39 -3.53 -36.39
N ALA A 138 -3.16 -3.10 -36.62
CA ALA A 138 -2.34 -3.52 -37.75
C ALA A 138 -1.28 -4.55 -37.32
N ARG A 139 -1.06 -5.58 -38.13
CA ARG A 139 0.02 -6.56 -37.94
C ARG A 139 1.39 -5.91 -38.13
N GLY A 140 2.36 -6.33 -37.34
CA GLY A 140 3.74 -5.85 -37.41
C GLY A 140 3.91 -4.45 -36.84
N SER A 141 2.96 -3.96 -36.06
CA SER A 141 3.05 -2.68 -35.35
C SER A 141 4.18 -2.67 -34.32
N PHE A 142 4.36 -3.77 -33.61
CA PHE A 142 5.38 -3.87 -32.56
C PHE A 142 6.70 -4.36 -33.15
N ARG A 143 7.69 -3.47 -33.17
CA ARG A 143 9.05 -3.76 -33.65
C ARG A 143 9.95 -4.24 -32.51
N ALA A 144 11.10 -4.78 -32.83
CA ALA A 144 12.07 -5.25 -31.86
C ALA A 144 12.59 -4.13 -30.95
N ASP A 145 12.78 -2.92 -31.51
CA ASP A 145 13.22 -1.75 -30.75
C ASP A 145 12.20 -1.29 -29.69
N ALA A 146 10.90 -1.49 -29.93
CA ALA A 146 9.87 -1.25 -28.91
C ALA A 146 9.98 -2.25 -27.73
N ALA A 147 10.30 -3.51 -28.01
CA ALA A 147 10.54 -4.51 -26.96
C ALA A 147 11.80 -4.16 -26.12
N GLU A 148 12.91 -3.77 -26.79
CA GLU A 148 14.13 -3.33 -26.11
C GLU A 148 13.88 -2.08 -25.23
N LEU A 149 13.06 -1.14 -25.69
CA LEU A 149 12.67 0.04 -24.89
C LEU A 149 11.89 -0.39 -23.65
N LEU A 150 10.92 -1.29 -23.77
CA LEU A 150 10.15 -1.78 -22.62
C LEU A 150 11.02 -2.55 -21.64
N GLU A 151 11.97 -3.36 -22.11
CA GLU A 151 12.94 -4.05 -21.28
C GLU A 151 13.74 -3.06 -20.44
N ALA A 152 14.25 -1.98 -21.06
CA ALA A 152 14.99 -0.93 -20.37
C ALA A 152 14.11 -0.17 -19.33
N LEU A 153 12.82 -0.03 -19.59
CA LEU A 153 11.85 0.63 -18.69
C LEU A 153 11.33 -0.31 -17.59
N ALA A 154 11.40 -1.62 -17.77
CA ALA A 154 10.80 -2.60 -16.89
C ALA A 154 11.08 -2.36 -15.40
N PRO A 155 12.32 -1.99 -14.95
CA PRO A 155 12.57 -1.69 -13.54
C PRO A 155 11.80 -0.48 -13.00
N ALA A 156 11.60 0.57 -13.81
CA ALA A 156 10.84 1.76 -13.42
C ALA A 156 9.34 1.47 -13.38
N LEU A 157 8.84 0.74 -14.37
CA LEU A 157 7.45 0.32 -14.45
C LEU A 157 7.09 -0.68 -13.35
N ALA A 158 7.99 -1.60 -13.02
CA ALA A 158 7.82 -2.53 -11.92
C ALA A 158 7.69 -1.80 -10.57
N ARG A 159 8.52 -0.78 -10.32
CA ARG A 159 8.36 0.07 -9.11
C ARG A 159 7.03 0.80 -9.09
N MET A 160 6.56 1.31 -10.22
CA MET A 160 5.23 1.92 -10.34
C MET A 160 4.11 0.92 -10.00
N CYS A 161 4.24 -0.33 -10.42
CA CYS A 161 3.26 -1.41 -10.20
C CYS A 161 3.46 -2.13 -8.85
N ASP A 162 4.57 -1.94 -8.13
CA ASP A 162 4.83 -2.61 -6.85
C ASP A 162 3.99 -2.01 -5.73
N VAL A 163 2.81 -2.57 -5.53
CA VAL A 163 1.84 -2.12 -4.52
C VAL A 163 2.24 -2.52 -3.10
N ALA A 164 3.08 -3.54 -2.96
CA ALA A 164 3.47 -4.08 -1.65
C ALA A 164 4.51 -3.22 -0.90
N ARG A 165 5.20 -2.31 -1.60
CA ARG A 165 6.38 -1.61 -1.06
C ARG A 165 6.31 -0.08 -1.13
N ARG A 166 5.13 0.53 -1.31
CA ARG A 166 5.06 1.99 -1.44
C ARG A 166 4.71 2.71 -0.15
N GLN A 167 5.33 3.89 0.01
CA GLN A 167 4.85 4.88 0.94
C GLN A 167 3.44 5.34 0.51
N PRO A 168 2.49 5.41 1.43
CA PRO A 168 1.18 5.98 1.16
C PRO A 168 1.30 7.41 0.67
N SER A 169 0.64 7.74 -0.43
CA SER A 169 0.66 9.08 -1.00
C SER A 169 0.22 10.12 0.05
N GLY A 170 1.06 11.11 0.30
CA GLY A 170 0.74 12.22 1.19
C GLY A 170 1.12 12.04 2.67
N CYS A 171 1.71 10.92 3.08
CA CYS A 171 2.18 10.73 4.46
C CYS A 171 3.70 10.62 4.51
N ALA A 172 4.34 11.55 5.22
CA ALA A 172 5.74 11.42 5.58
C ALA A 172 5.88 10.37 6.69
N ILE A 173 6.75 9.38 6.47
CA ILE A 173 7.12 8.43 7.51
C ILE A 173 8.41 8.95 8.16
N PRO A 174 8.42 9.16 9.48
CA PRO A 174 9.62 9.63 10.17
C PRO A 174 10.79 8.65 9.97
N PRO A 175 12.03 9.16 9.84
CA PRO A 175 13.21 8.28 9.79
C PRO A 175 13.28 7.38 11.03
N GLY A 176 13.53 6.07 10.80
CA GLY A 176 13.62 5.08 11.87
C GLY A 176 12.27 4.60 12.42
N ALA A 177 11.15 5.02 11.83
CA ALA A 177 9.85 4.49 12.19
C ALA A 177 9.61 3.11 11.57
N ASN A 178 8.99 2.21 12.34
CA ASN A 178 8.34 1.02 11.78
C ASN A 178 7.03 1.44 11.12
N ALA A 179 6.66 0.81 10.01
CA ALA A 179 5.41 1.13 9.34
C ALA A 179 4.75 -0.10 8.70
N THR A 180 3.43 -0.15 8.77
CA THR A 180 2.60 -1.18 8.13
C THR A 180 1.37 -0.52 7.53
N LEU A 181 1.07 -0.84 6.30
CA LEU A 181 -0.17 -0.47 5.64
C LEU A 181 -1.18 -1.61 5.81
N ILE A 182 -2.42 -1.28 6.20
CA ILE A 182 -3.51 -2.25 6.37
C ILE A 182 -4.63 -1.87 5.42
N ASP A 183 -5.04 -2.79 4.56
CA ASP A 183 -6.14 -2.54 3.62
C ASP A 183 -7.52 -2.66 4.30
N HIS A 184 -8.58 -2.35 3.56
CA HIS A 184 -9.96 -2.41 4.05
C HIS A 184 -10.40 -3.82 4.51
N ASN A 185 -9.72 -4.87 4.03
CA ASN A 185 -9.95 -6.26 4.46
C ASN A 185 -9.14 -6.65 5.71
N GLY A 186 -8.38 -5.71 6.28
CA GLY A 186 -7.55 -5.95 7.47
C GLY A 186 -6.21 -6.64 7.16
N ARG A 187 -5.77 -6.69 5.91
CA ARG A 187 -4.50 -7.31 5.53
C ARG A 187 -3.36 -6.32 5.61
N ALA A 188 -2.25 -6.80 6.17
CA ALA A 188 -1.05 -6.00 6.39
C ALA A 188 -0.10 -6.09 5.19
N TRP A 189 0.47 -4.95 4.81
CA TRP A 189 1.41 -4.77 3.72
C TRP A 189 2.68 -4.10 4.22
N ALA A 190 3.82 -4.56 3.73
CA ALA A 190 5.08 -3.90 4.02
C ALA A 190 5.14 -2.51 3.39
N VAL A 191 5.72 -1.56 4.11
CA VAL A 191 6.04 -0.22 3.61
C VAL A 191 7.52 -0.19 3.22
N GLU A 192 7.83 0.43 2.08
CA GLU A 192 9.19 0.47 1.55
C GLU A 192 10.15 1.11 2.56
N SER A 193 11.32 0.49 2.74
CA SER A 193 12.39 0.94 3.64
C SER A 193 12.03 1.02 5.13
N CYS A 194 10.90 0.42 5.55
CA CYS A 194 10.49 0.37 6.94
C CYS A 194 10.45 -1.07 7.46
N ALA A 195 10.80 -1.26 8.73
CA ALA A 195 10.46 -2.49 9.44
C ALA A 195 8.93 -2.54 9.69
N PRO A 196 8.33 -3.73 9.75
CA PRO A 196 6.90 -3.85 10.05
C PRO A 196 6.55 -3.27 11.42
N ALA A 197 5.43 -2.56 11.51
CA ALA A 197 4.87 -2.11 12.76
C ALA A 197 4.41 -3.30 13.62
N LEU A 198 4.61 -3.24 14.94
CA LEU A 198 4.26 -4.28 15.89
C LEU A 198 2.81 -4.20 16.38
N ALA A 199 2.21 -2.98 16.39
CA ALA A 199 0.86 -2.75 16.88
C ALA A 199 -0.20 -3.66 16.23
N PRO A 200 -0.16 -3.91 14.91
CA PRO A 200 -1.14 -4.78 14.25
C PRO A 200 -1.16 -6.22 14.78
N THR A 201 -0.07 -6.68 15.39
CA THR A 201 0.03 -8.03 15.96
C THR A 201 -0.46 -8.11 17.41
N GLN A 202 -0.74 -6.97 18.06
CA GLN A 202 -1.11 -6.92 19.47
C GLN A 202 -2.59 -7.23 19.70
N PRO A 203 -2.94 -7.91 20.81
CA PRO A 203 -4.32 -8.09 21.21
C PRO A 203 -5.05 -6.74 21.33
N GLY A 204 -6.29 -6.67 20.85
CA GLY A 204 -7.09 -5.44 20.91
C GLY A 204 -6.93 -4.49 19.73
N PHE A 205 -5.78 -4.48 19.03
CA PHE A 205 -5.58 -3.58 17.89
C PHE A 205 -6.61 -3.80 16.77
N ALA A 206 -6.97 -5.05 16.47
CA ALA A 206 -8.00 -5.34 15.46
C ALA A 206 -9.37 -4.73 15.83
N ALA A 207 -9.73 -4.69 17.11
CA ALA A 207 -10.96 -4.04 17.57
C ALA A 207 -10.87 -2.51 17.44
N PHE A 208 -9.73 -1.93 17.79
CA PHE A 208 -9.45 -0.52 17.56
C PHE A 208 -9.55 -0.19 16.06
N LEU A 209 -8.90 -0.97 15.20
CA LEU A 209 -8.87 -0.74 13.75
C LEU A 209 -10.28 -0.73 13.16
N ARG A 210 -11.15 -1.69 13.52
CA ARG A 210 -12.55 -1.68 13.08
C ARG A 210 -13.31 -0.42 13.50
N ARG A 211 -13.13 0.03 14.75
CA ARG A 211 -13.75 1.29 15.23
C ARG A 211 -13.21 2.51 14.49
N PHE A 212 -11.89 2.56 14.30
CA PHE A 212 -11.21 3.66 13.61
C PHE A 212 -11.65 3.75 12.13
N THR A 213 -11.68 2.63 11.40
CA THR A 213 -12.11 2.62 9.99
C THR A 213 -13.57 3.05 9.83
N ALA A 214 -14.45 2.63 10.74
CA ALA A 214 -15.87 3.02 10.74
C ALA A 214 -16.11 4.48 11.19
N SER A 215 -15.15 5.13 11.84
CA SER A 215 -15.27 6.50 12.33
C SER A 215 -15.02 7.54 11.23
N THR A 216 -15.35 8.80 11.49
CA THR A 216 -14.97 9.95 10.65
C THR A 216 -13.55 10.45 10.89
N GLN A 217 -12.85 9.92 11.91
CA GLN A 217 -11.48 10.29 12.21
C GLN A 217 -10.54 9.86 11.09
N VAL A 218 -9.62 10.73 10.71
CA VAL A 218 -8.59 10.46 9.70
C VAL A 218 -7.24 10.12 10.32
N THR A 219 -7.05 10.43 11.60
CA THR A 219 -5.82 10.13 12.36
C THR A 219 -6.15 9.76 13.79
N ALA A 220 -5.32 8.90 14.37
CA ALA A 220 -5.32 8.59 15.79
C ALA A 220 -3.86 8.45 16.26
N THR A 221 -3.60 8.87 17.50
CA THR A 221 -2.27 8.78 18.12
C THR A 221 -2.37 8.10 19.47
N GLY A 222 -1.32 7.41 19.87
CA GLY A 222 -1.28 6.72 21.16
C GLY A 222 0.11 6.22 21.50
N LEU A 223 0.21 5.58 22.68
CA LEU A 223 1.43 4.90 23.13
C LEU A 223 1.16 3.43 23.38
N GLN A 224 2.14 2.61 23.06
CA GLN A 224 2.10 1.17 23.28
C GLN A 224 3.40 0.67 23.91
N ALA A 225 3.29 -0.29 24.82
CA ALA A 225 4.44 -1.01 25.34
C ALA A 225 4.93 -2.04 24.31
N SER A 226 6.25 -2.19 24.20
CA SER A 226 6.91 -3.26 23.45
C SER A 226 7.93 -3.96 24.33
N SER A 227 8.54 -5.04 23.83
CA SER A 227 9.64 -5.73 24.52
C SER A 227 10.89 -4.84 24.69
N GLU A 228 11.06 -3.83 23.84
CA GLU A 228 12.21 -2.93 23.81
C GLU A 228 11.93 -1.57 24.48
N GLY A 229 10.71 -1.35 24.97
CA GLY A 229 10.32 -0.07 25.57
C GLY A 229 8.95 0.43 25.14
N TRP A 230 8.82 1.73 24.92
CA TRP A 230 7.57 2.36 24.53
C TRP A 230 7.64 2.84 23.09
N LEU A 231 6.54 2.65 22.36
CA LEU A 231 6.36 3.10 20.99
C LEU A 231 5.28 4.18 20.94
N ALA A 232 5.59 5.29 20.30
CA ALA A 232 4.57 6.27 19.88
C ALA A 232 3.92 5.75 18.61
N LEU A 233 2.60 5.63 18.63
CA LEU A 233 1.79 5.17 17.50
C LEU A 233 1.13 6.35 16.81
N GLN A 234 1.19 6.36 15.47
CA GLN A 234 0.35 7.19 14.62
C GLN A 234 -0.38 6.28 13.64
N VAL A 235 -1.70 6.40 13.61
CA VAL A 235 -2.58 5.64 12.73
C VAL A 235 -3.33 6.63 11.84
N LEU A 236 -3.24 6.46 10.52
CA LEU A 236 -3.77 7.40 9.54
C LEU A 236 -4.61 6.66 8.49
N LYS A 237 -5.75 7.24 8.12
CA LYS A 237 -6.43 6.84 6.88
C LYS A 237 -5.70 7.45 5.69
N VAL A 238 -5.36 6.60 4.74
CA VAL A 238 -4.63 6.97 3.51
C VAL A 238 -5.37 6.45 2.30
N ALA A 239 -5.10 7.02 1.13
CA ALA A 239 -5.62 6.47 -0.12
C ALA A 239 -5.14 5.03 -0.30
N ASP A 240 -6.06 4.16 -0.72
CA ASP A 240 -5.71 2.76 -1.00
C ASP A 240 -4.66 2.70 -2.13
N PRO A 241 -3.55 1.99 -1.96
CA PRO A 241 -2.50 1.92 -2.97
C PRO A 241 -2.94 1.28 -4.29
N LEU A 242 -4.03 0.50 -4.26
CA LEU A 242 -4.64 -0.12 -5.44
C LEU A 242 -5.73 0.74 -6.07
N GLY A 243 -5.96 1.96 -5.54
CA GLY A 243 -6.97 2.88 -6.04
C GLY A 243 -8.41 2.47 -5.72
N ARG A 244 -8.62 1.60 -4.71
CA ARG A 244 -9.96 1.25 -4.23
C ARG A 244 -10.61 2.44 -3.52
N PRO A 245 -11.95 2.58 -3.54
CA PRO A 245 -12.65 3.69 -2.91
C PRO A 245 -12.52 3.70 -1.39
N GLU A 246 -12.39 2.52 -0.76
CA GLU A 246 -12.21 2.39 0.68
C GLU A 246 -10.77 2.75 1.07
N PRO A 247 -10.57 3.58 2.10
CA PRO A 247 -9.24 3.96 2.54
C PRO A 247 -8.49 2.77 3.14
N ALA A 248 -7.19 2.75 2.93
CA ALA A 248 -6.26 1.94 3.71
C ALA A 248 -5.87 2.67 5.01
N VAL A 249 -5.27 1.95 5.94
CA VAL A 249 -4.77 2.49 7.21
C VAL A 249 -3.28 2.31 7.28
N LEU A 250 -2.55 3.41 7.42
CA LEU A 250 -1.11 3.41 7.70
C LEU A 250 -0.90 3.43 9.22
N VAL A 251 -0.19 2.45 9.74
CA VAL A 251 0.27 2.40 11.12
C VAL A 251 1.75 2.72 11.14
N GLN A 252 2.15 3.75 11.89
CA GLN A 252 3.54 4.14 12.11
C GLN A 252 3.87 4.00 13.59
N GLU A 253 5.07 3.51 13.89
CA GLU A 253 5.58 3.35 15.23
C GLU A 253 6.96 3.96 15.36
N LEU A 254 7.16 4.78 16.38
CA LEU A 254 8.43 5.41 16.69
C LEU A 254 8.86 5.05 18.12
N PRO A 255 10.06 4.51 18.34
CA PRO A 255 10.57 4.31 19.69
C PRO A 255 10.61 5.62 20.46
N THR A 256 10.19 5.60 21.73
CA THR A 256 10.27 6.76 22.62
C THR A 256 11.25 6.50 23.77
N ALA A 257 11.85 7.55 24.27
CA ALA A 257 12.78 7.46 25.41
C ALA A 257 12.10 7.02 26.72
N GLY A 258 10.78 6.92 26.73
CA GLY A 258 9.98 6.54 27.90
C GLY A 258 8.58 7.12 27.85
N LEU A 259 7.85 6.98 28.94
CA LEU A 259 6.52 7.57 29.06
C LEU A 259 6.59 9.09 29.25
N PRO A 260 5.73 9.86 28.56
CA PRO A 260 5.63 11.30 28.76
C PRO A 260 5.37 11.69 30.22
N HIS A 261 5.72 12.91 30.57
CA HIS A 261 5.58 13.44 31.92
C HIS A 261 6.28 12.60 33.02
N SER A 262 7.26 11.78 32.65
CA SER A 262 7.94 10.85 33.58
C SER A 262 6.95 9.95 34.34
N LEU A 263 5.86 9.56 33.69
CA LEU A 263 4.90 8.61 34.26
C LEU A 263 5.56 7.23 34.41
N SER A 264 5.29 6.56 35.53
CA SER A 264 5.63 5.15 35.64
C SER A 264 4.62 4.28 34.83
N PRO A 265 4.97 3.04 34.47
CA PRO A 265 4.03 2.14 33.81
C PRO A 265 2.70 1.98 34.57
N ARG A 266 2.76 1.94 35.91
CA ARG A 266 1.58 1.83 36.76
C ARG A 266 0.71 3.09 36.72
N GLU A 267 1.32 4.28 36.75
CA GLU A 267 0.61 5.54 36.61
C GLU A 267 -0.02 5.70 35.22
N TYR A 268 0.70 5.28 34.18
CA TYR A 268 0.18 5.25 32.81
C TYR A 268 -1.04 4.33 32.68
N ASP A 269 -1.00 3.16 33.31
CA ASP A 269 -2.12 2.22 33.36
C ASP A 269 -3.35 2.82 34.06
N ILE A 270 -3.13 3.54 35.16
CA ILE A 270 -4.21 4.22 35.88
C ILE A 270 -4.78 5.38 35.05
N LEU A 271 -3.91 6.14 34.38
CA LEU A 271 -4.34 7.22 33.47
C LEU A 271 -5.24 6.69 32.34
N ASN A 272 -4.89 5.56 31.75
CA ASN A 272 -5.74 4.91 30.75
C ASN A 272 -7.09 4.46 31.33
N GLY A 273 -7.11 3.91 32.52
CA GLY A 273 -8.35 3.57 33.21
C GLY A 273 -9.18 4.80 33.60
N MET A 274 -8.52 5.92 33.97
CA MET A 274 -9.20 7.21 34.15
C MET A 274 -9.86 7.68 32.85
N ALA A 275 -9.20 7.55 31.73
CA ALA A 275 -9.71 7.93 30.42
C ALA A 275 -10.85 7.00 29.96
N ALA A 276 -10.86 5.74 30.38
CA ALA A 276 -11.97 4.82 30.18
C ALA A 276 -13.18 5.08 31.11
N GLY A 277 -13.10 6.08 32.00
CA GLY A 277 -14.19 6.48 32.88
C GLY A 277 -14.26 5.70 34.21
N PHE A 278 -13.29 4.82 34.53
CA PHE A 278 -13.34 4.04 35.76
C PHE A 278 -13.10 4.91 37.00
N SER A 279 -13.92 4.74 38.05
CA SER A 279 -13.68 5.36 39.38
C SER A 279 -12.44 4.78 40.05
N ASN A 280 -11.91 5.46 41.07
CA ASN A 280 -10.78 4.93 41.85
C ASN A 280 -11.11 3.58 42.49
N GLN A 281 -12.35 3.35 42.91
CA GLN A 281 -12.80 2.07 43.45
C GLN A 281 -12.78 0.95 42.43
N GLN A 282 -13.24 1.23 41.19
CA GLN A 282 -13.21 0.27 40.08
C GLN A 282 -11.76 -0.01 39.64
N LEU A 283 -10.89 1.01 39.59
CA LEU A 283 -9.46 0.82 39.32
C LEU A 283 -8.78 -0.03 40.40
N ALA A 284 -9.11 0.18 41.66
CA ALA A 284 -8.60 -0.61 42.78
C ALA A 284 -8.99 -2.09 42.64
N ALA A 285 -10.27 -2.35 42.36
CA ALA A 285 -10.80 -3.70 42.18
C ALA A 285 -10.20 -4.40 40.95
N GLN A 286 -10.07 -3.70 39.81
CA GLN A 286 -9.49 -4.31 38.60
C GLN A 286 -8.01 -4.67 38.73
N ARG A 287 -7.29 -4.00 39.61
CA ARG A 287 -5.83 -4.15 39.75
C ARG A 287 -5.40 -4.82 41.02
N ASP A 288 -6.35 -5.29 41.79
CA ASP A 288 -6.13 -5.95 43.09
C ASP A 288 -5.21 -5.13 44.04
N VAL A 289 -5.53 -3.81 44.16
CA VAL A 289 -4.83 -2.89 45.05
C VAL A 289 -5.81 -2.12 45.93
N SER A 290 -5.31 -1.48 47.00
CA SER A 290 -6.15 -0.66 47.86
C SER A 290 -6.63 0.62 47.15
N LEU A 291 -7.81 1.13 47.54
CA LEU A 291 -8.33 2.43 47.09
C LEU A 291 -7.32 3.55 47.42
N ARG A 292 -6.65 3.50 48.55
CA ARG A 292 -5.63 4.44 48.99
C ARG A 292 -4.45 4.46 47.99
N THR A 293 -4.01 3.29 47.51
CA THR A 293 -2.94 3.16 46.54
C THR A 293 -3.31 3.85 45.21
N VAL A 294 -4.53 3.61 44.71
CA VAL A 294 -5.02 4.27 43.51
C VAL A 294 -5.11 5.78 43.68
N THR A 295 -5.63 6.25 44.82
CA THR A 295 -5.73 7.68 45.10
C THR A 295 -4.35 8.35 45.06
N THR A 296 -3.34 7.73 45.70
CA THR A 296 -1.96 8.23 45.66
C THR A 296 -1.39 8.28 44.24
N HIS A 297 -1.68 7.26 43.41
CA HIS A 297 -1.25 7.29 42.02
C HIS A 297 -1.95 8.41 41.20
N VAL A 298 -3.23 8.61 41.43
CA VAL A 298 -3.98 9.71 40.79
C VAL A 298 -3.36 11.06 41.16
N GLU A 299 -3.08 11.31 42.43
CA GLU A 299 -2.43 12.55 42.89
C GLU A 299 -1.07 12.76 42.21
N ARG A 300 -0.25 11.71 42.11
CA ARG A 300 1.04 11.76 41.40
C ARG A 300 0.88 12.04 39.91
N ILE A 301 -0.11 11.42 39.24
CA ILE A 301 -0.41 11.69 37.84
C ILE A 301 -0.76 13.18 37.66
N LEU A 302 -1.67 13.72 38.49
CA LEU A 302 -2.07 15.13 38.43
C LEU A 302 -0.87 16.05 38.58
N HIS A 303 -0.02 15.76 39.56
CA HIS A 303 1.20 16.56 39.83
C HIS A 303 2.18 16.48 38.64
N LYS A 304 2.48 15.27 38.12
CA LYS A 304 3.42 15.08 37.01
C LYS A 304 2.93 15.70 35.70
N MET A 305 1.63 15.70 35.46
CA MET A 305 1.01 16.30 34.29
C MET A 305 0.69 17.78 34.45
N GLY A 306 0.91 18.38 35.64
CA GLY A 306 0.57 19.78 35.94
C GLY A 306 -0.92 20.05 35.81
N GLN A 307 -1.79 19.10 36.15
CA GLN A 307 -3.23 19.25 35.99
C GLN A 307 -3.95 19.34 37.33
N PRO A 308 -4.89 20.26 37.48
CA PRO A 308 -5.59 20.46 38.76
C PRO A 308 -6.69 19.41 39.01
N SER A 309 -7.08 18.65 38.01
CA SER A 309 -8.19 17.71 38.11
C SER A 309 -8.00 16.47 37.26
N ARG A 310 -8.73 15.41 37.63
CA ARG A 310 -8.82 14.16 36.87
C ARG A 310 -9.25 14.42 35.39
N ALA A 311 -10.30 15.24 35.22
CA ALA A 311 -10.77 15.58 33.86
C ALA A 311 -9.71 16.34 33.09
N GLY A 312 -8.98 17.25 33.70
CA GLY A 312 -7.85 17.96 33.10
C GLY A 312 -6.74 17.03 32.64
N ALA A 313 -6.36 16.06 33.48
CA ALA A 313 -5.34 15.06 33.13
C ALA A 313 -5.77 14.20 31.95
N VAL A 314 -7.02 13.73 31.90
CA VAL A 314 -7.56 12.95 30.80
C VAL A 314 -7.63 13.78 29.51
N ALA A 315 -8.11 15.04 29.60
CA ALA A 315 -8.18 15.93 28.45
C ALA A 315 -6.78 16.26 27.89
N SER A 316 -5.78 16.46 28.75
CA SER A 316 -4.39 16.64 28.33
C SER A 316 -3.87 15.37 27.64
N ALA A 317 -4.06 14.21 28.24
CA ALA A 317 -3.60 12.94 27.69
C ALA A 317 -4.23 12.60 26.33
N LEU A 318 -5.50 12.97 26.11
CA LEU A 318 -6.18 12.84 24.83
C LEU A 318 -5.59 13.80 23.78
N ARG A 319 -5.43 15.07 24.13
CA ARG A 319 -4.86 16.09 23.25
C ARG A 319 -3.43 15.75 22.83
N ASP A 320 -2.63 15.27 23.77
CA ASP A 320 -1.22 14.96 23.57
C ASP A 320 -1.02 13.57 22.92
N GLY A 321 -2.11 12.83 22.69
CA GLY A 321 -2.09 11.52 22.01
C GLY A 321 -1.32 10.45 22.75
N ILE A 322 -1.30 10.49 24.08
CA ILE A 322 -0.48 9.59 24.91
C ILE A 322 -1.25 8.38 25.46
N LEU A 323 -2.53 8.25 25.17
CA LEU A 323 -3.34 7.15 25.66
C LEU A 323 -3.21 5.91 24.76
N ARG A 324 -3.51 4.73 25.30
CA ARG A 324 -3.59 3.50 24.50
C ARG A 324 -4.70 3.57 23.48
N LEU A 325 -4.47 3.01 22.29
CA LEU A 325 -5.47 2.94 21.23
C LEU A 325 -6.42 1.74 21.38
N ASP A 326 -6.00 0.69 22.07
CA ASP A 326 -6.72 -0.58 22.26
C ASP A 326 -7.73 -0.58 23.44
N ARG A 327 -8.17 0.60 23.85
CA ARG A 327 -9.14 0.81 24.97
C ARG A 327 -10.54 0.40 24.61
#